data_64db90c157b543f4819836c0516a1f7d
#
_entry.id   64db90c157b543f4819836c0516a1f7d
#
_cell.length_a   1.000
_cell.length_b   1.000
_cell.length_c   1.000
_cell.angle_alpha   90.00
_cell.angle_beta   90.00
_cell.angle_gamma   90.00
#
_symmetry.space_group_name_H-M   'P 1'
#
loop_
_entity.id
_entity.type
_entity.pdbx_description
1 polymer ?
#
loop_
_entity_poly.entity_id
_entity_poly.type
_entity_poly.pdbx_seq_one_letter_code
_entity_poly.pdbx_strand_id
1 'polypeptide(L)'
;MLDIKFVRENPEIVKQNIRNKFQDNKLPLVDEVLQWDVESRKVKQEADSLRSDRNRLSKQIGALMGQGKKEEAEETKKLVTSQSQRLAELEKLEAEYAEKIKKNMMTIPNIIDPSVPIGKDDSENVEVQRYGEPFVPDFEVPYHADIMERFNGIDLDSARKVAGNGFYYLMGDIARLHSAVISYARDFMINRGFTYCVPPFMIRSEVVTGVMSFAEMDAMMYKIEGEDLYLIGTSEHSMIGKFIDTINNEADLPYTLTSYSPCFRKEKGAHGIEERGVYRIHQFEKQEMIVVCKPEDSMMWFDKLWQNTVDLFRSMDIPVRTLECCSGDLADLKVKSVDVEAWSPRQKKYFEVGSCSNLGDAQARRLGIRVKDADGNKYFANTLNNTVVAPPRMLIAFLENNLQADGSVRIPEVLRPYMGGIEVIKKPE
;
A
#
# COMPACT_ATOMS: atom_id res chain seq x y z
N MET A 1 -0.03 10.51 -4.84
CA MET A 1 -0.36 11.96 -5.01
C MET A 1 -0.22 12.29 -6.47
N LEU A 2 -1.19 12.98 -7.05
CA LEU A 2 -1.11 13.44 -8.45
C LEU A 2 -0.01 14.50 -8.64
N ASP A 3 0.39 14.72 -9.91
CA ASP A 3 1.20 15.88 -10.28
C ASP A 3 0.33 17.15 -10.25
N ILE A 4 0.78 18.21 -9.57
CA ILE A 4 0.03 19.48 -9.53
C ILE A 4 -0.08 20.13 -10.91
N LYS A 5 0.90 19.90 -11.79
CA LYS A 5 0.84 20.36 -13.18
C LYS A 5 -0.31 19.66 -13.93
N PHE A 6 -0.45 18.34 -13.73
CA PHE A 6 -1.57 17.60 -14.31
C PHE A 6 -2.92 18.12 -13.82
N VAL A 7 -3.06 18.36 -12.50
CA VAL A 7 -4.31 18.90 -11.93
C VAL A 7 -4.63 20.27 -12.50
N ARG A 8 -3.62 21.12 -12.69
CA ARG A 8 -3.76 22.47 -13.27
C ARG A 8 -4.21 22.42 -14.73
N GLU A 9 -3.63 21.54 -15.52
CA GLU A 9 -3.90 21.41 -16.94
C GLU A 9 -5.18 20.63 -17.25
N ASN A 10 -5.60 19.72 -16.34
CA ASN A 10 -6.70 18.80 -16.55
C ASN A 10 -7.69 18.73 -15.36
N PRO A 11 -8.18 19.87 -14.80
CA PRO A 11 -9.01 19.85 -13.60
C PRO A 11 -10.31 19.05 -13.78
N GLU A 12 -10.93 19.10 -14.96
CA GLU A 12 -12.17 18.38 -15.22
C GLU A 12 -11.97 16.86 -15.30
N ILE A 13 -10.81 16.40 -15.78
CA ILE A 13 -10.45 14.96 -15.74
C ILE A 13 -10.34 14.51 -14.28
N VAL A 14 -9.68 15.29 -13.42
CA VAL A 14 -9.55 14.99 -12.00
C VAL A 14 -10.91 14.95 -11.30
N LYS A 15 -11.79 15.95 -11.57
CA LYS A 15 -13.14 15.99 -11.02
C LYS A 15 -13.99 14.82 -11.52
N GLN A 16 -13.89 14.46 -12.81
CA GLN A 16 -14.61 13.31 -13.34
C GLN A 16 -14.13 12.00 -12.69
N ASN A 17 -12.82 11.84 -12.46
CA ASN A 17 -12.29 10.70 -11.74
C ASN A 17 -12.81 10.59 -10.30
N ILE A 18 -12.94 11.73 -9.60
CA ILE A 18 -13.54 11.78 -8.26
C ILE A 18 -15.01 11.32 -8.29
N ARG A 19 -15.79 11.76 -9.30
CA ARG A 19 -17.18 11.29 -9.49
C ARG A 19 -17.24 9.80 -9.81
N ASN A 20 -16.36 9.32 -10.69
CA ASN A 20 -16.26 7.89 -11.03
C ASN A 20 -15.96 7.02 -9.80
N LYS A 21 -15.25 7.57 -8.80
CA LYS A 21 -14.96 6.91 -7.51
C LYS A 21 -16.04 7.15 -6.46
N PHE A 22 -17.16 7.80 -6.79
CA PHE A 22 -18.26 8.12 -5.86
C PHE A 22 -17.81 8.92 -4.63
N GLN A 23 -16.84 9.82 -4.81
CA GLN A 23 -16.24 10.64 -3.76
C GLN A 23 -16.53 12.13 -3.95
N ASP A 24 -17.74 12.51 -4.32
CA ASP A 24 -18.13 13.89 -4.68
C ASP A 24 -17.82 14.93 -3.59
N ASN A 25 -17.75 14.51 -2.34
CA ASN A 25 -17.30 15.33 -1.21
C ASN A 25 -15.86 15.86 -1.37
N LYS A 26 -15.06 15.27 -2.25
CA LYS A 26 -13.69 15.72 -2.55
C LYS A 26 -13.59 16.69 -3.72
N LEU A 27 -14.67 16.93 -4.47
CA LEU A 27 -14.66 17.86 -5.61
C LEU A 27 -14.15 19.27 -5.24
N PRO A 28 -14.56 19.89 -4.11
CA PRO A 28 -14.06 21.22 -3.72
C PRO A 28 -12.53 21.27 -3.55
N LEU A 29 -11.89 20.17 -3.18
CA LEU A 29 -10.43 20.14 -2.97
C LEU A 29 -9.63 20.47 -4.23
N VAL A 30 -10.18 20.14 -5.41
CA VAL A 30 -9.55 20.47 -6.70
C VAL A 30 -9.54 21.97 -6.92
N ASP A 31 -10.66 22.64 -6.70
CA ASP A 31 -10.77 24.09 -6.86
C ASP A 31 -9.91 24.85 -5.84
N GLU A 32 -9.87 24.38 -4.61
CA GLU A 32 -8.99 24.92 -3.55
C GLU A 32 -7.51 24.81 -3.93
N VAL A 33 -7.08 23.66 -4.43
CA VAL A 33 -5.69 23.46 -4.90
C VAL A 33 -5.36 24.43 -6.02
N LEU A 34 -6.26 24.57 -7.01
CA LEU A 34 -6.04 25.49 -8.14
C LEU A 34 -5.94 26.95 -7.68
N GLN A 35 -6.80 27.37 -6.75
CA GLN A 35 -6.75 28.70 -6.18
C GLN A 35 -5.45 28.94 -5.43
N TRP A 36 -5.08 28.05 -4.52
CA TRP A 36 -3.83 28.18 -3.73
C TRP A 36 -2.58 28.09 -4.60
N ASP A 37 -2.60 27.30 -5.67
CA ASP A 37 -1.48 27.22 -6.63
C ASP A 37 -1.27 28.57 -7.33
N VAL A 38 -2.33 29.26 -7.73
CA VAL A 38 -2.26 30.60 -8.32
C VAL A 38 -1.67 31.61 -7.32
N GLU A 39 -2.19 31.63 -6.09
CA GLU A 39 -1.72 32.55 -5.04
C GLU A 39 -0.27 32.23 -4.62
N SER A 40 0.06 30.97 -4.44
CA SER A 40 1.42 30.52 -4.13
C SER A 40 2.45 30.97 -5.18
N ARG A 41 2.09 30.88 -6.47
CA ARG A 41 2.99 31.33 -7.55
C ARG A 41 3.16 32.85 -7.55
N LYS A 42 2.12 33.64 -7.25
CA LYS A 42 2.25 35.10 -7.08
C LYS A 42 3.16 35.46 -5.93
N VAL A 43 2.94 34.84 -4.75
CA VAL A 43 3.76 35.04 -3.55
C VAL A 43 5.22 34.67 -3.82
N LYS A 44 5.45 33.56 -4.47
CA LYS A 44 6.81 33.11 -4.85
C LYS A 44 7.48 34.09 -5.82
N GLN A 45 6.78 34.58 -6.82
CA GLN A 45 7.30 35.56 -7.79
C GLN A 45 7.71 36.85 -7.07
N GLU A 46 6.89 37.37 -6.14
CA GLU A 46 7.21 38.56 -5.33
C GLU A 46 8.43 38.29 -4.42
N ALA A 47 8.46 37.14 -3.75
CA ALA A 47 9.58 36.76 -2.90
C ALA A 47 10.89 36.65 -3.68
N ASP A 48 10.89 36.02 -4.85
CA ASP A 48 12.07 35.86 -5.70
C ASP A 48 12.57 37.22 -6.21
N SER A 49 11.65 38.15 -6.57
CA SER A 49 12.01 39.52 -6.93
C SER A 49 12.70 40.25 -5.75
N LEU A 50 12.13 40.16 -4.55
CA LEU A 50 12.72 40.80 -3.34
C LEU A 50 14.06 40.14 -2.95
N ARG A 51 14.23 38.83 -3.12
CA ARG A 51 15.54 38.17 -2.90
C ARG A 51 16.60 38.70 -3.86
N SER A 52 16.23 38.85 -5.15
CA SER A 52 17.13 39.45 -6.16
C SER A 52 17.49 40.89 -5.84
N ASP A 53 16.49 41.72 -5.50
CA ASP A 53 16.70 43.14 -5.11
C ASP A 53 17.55 43.27 -3.86
N ARG A 54 17.30 42.48 -2.84
CA ARG A 54 18.12 42.45 -1.63
C ARG A 54 19.58 42.17 -1.93
N ASN A 55 19.87 41.18 -2.79
CA ASN A 55 21.25 40.88 -3.17
C ASN A 55 21.91 42.03 -3.94
N ARG A 56 21.17 42.71 -4.82
CA ARG A 56 21.62 43.87 -5.57
C ARG A 56 21.90 45.03 -4.63
N LEU A 57 20.96 45.40 -3.74
CA LEU A 57 21.08 46.49 -2.78
C LEU A 57 22.20 46.23 -1.77
N SER A 58 22.42 45.02 -1.33
CA SER A 58 23.53 44.67 -0.44
C SER A 58 24.90 44.96 -1.07
N LYS A 59 25.06 44.67 -2.36
CA LYS A 59 26.26 45.03 -3.13
C LYS A 59 26.41 46.55 -3.25
N GLN A 60 25.29 47.28 -3.48
CA GLN A 60 25.25 48.72 -3.59
C GLN A 60 25.68 49.41 -2.27
N ILE A 61 25.19 48.91 -1.12
CA ILE A 61 25.62 49.42 0.21
C ILE A 61 27.13 49.30 0.36
N GLY A 62 27.74 48.17 0.00
CA GLY A 62 29.17 47.97 0.02
C GLY A 62 29.95 49.01 -0.83
N ALA A 63 29.47 49.27 -2.05
CA ALA A 63 30.06 50.25 -2.96
C ALA A 63 29.91 51.68 -2.44
N LEU A 64 28.75 52.08 -1.91
CA LEU A 64 28.50 53.41 -1.33
C LEU A 64 29.38 53.66 -0.09
N MET A 65 29.52 52.66 0.77
CA MET A 65 30.40 52.76 1.94
C MET A 65 31.87 52.90 1.51
N GLY A 66 32.33 52.18 0.50
CA GLY A 66 33.67 52.31 -0.06
C GLY A 66 33.94 53.68 -0.70
N GLN A 67 32.90 54.38 -1.19
CA GLN A 67 32.94 55.72 -1.74
C GLN A 67 32.77 56.84 -0.69
N GLY A 68 32.58 56.50 0.59
CA GLY A 68 32.37 57.48 1.67
C GLY A 68 30.96 58.09 1.72
N LYS A 69 30.01 57.60 0.90
CA LYS A 69 28.63 58.11 0.79
C LYS A 69 27.72 57.48 1.87
N LYS A 70 27.97 57.87 3.13
CA LYS A 70 27.31 57.26 4.30
C LYS A 70 25.81 57.46 4.35
N GLU A 71 25.28 58.63 3.99
CA GLU A 71 23.85 58.93 4.02
C GLU A 71 23.08 58.08 3.00
N GLU A 72 23.57 58.01 1.75
CA GLU A 72 22.96 57.15 0.69
C GLU A 72 23.02 55.66 1.09
N ALA A 73 24.11 55.22 1.72
CA ALA A 73 24.23 53.86 2.24
C ALA A 73 23.20 53.57 3.34
N GLU A 74 22.92 54.53 4.24
CA GLU A 74 21.96 54.39 5.33
C GLU A 74 20.51 54.34 4.83
N GLU A 75 20.17 55.14 3.83
CA GLU A 75 18.88 55.08 3.15
C GLU A 75 18.67 53.70 2.46
N THR A 76 19.72 53.23 1.78
CA THR A 76 19.67 51.88 1.15
C THR A 76 19.51 50.77 2.18
N LYS A 77 20.14 50.89 3.35
CA LYS A 77 19.94 49.93 4.46
C LYS A 77 18.49 49.90 4.98
N LYS A 78 17.86 51.08 5.13
CA LYS A 78 16.45 51.17 5.55
C LYS A 78 15.55 50.46 4.55
N LEU A 79 15.80 50.62 3.25
CA LEU A 79 15.07 49.94 2.20
C LEU A 79 15.26 48.42 2.29
N VAL A 80 16.50 47.92 2.48
CA VAL A 80 16.78 46.51 2.68
C VAL A 80 16.07 45.95 3.90
N THR A 81 15.98 46.73 5.00
CA THR A 81 15.27 46.30 6.21
C THR A 81 13.78 46.16 5.96
N SER A 82 13.13 47.13 5.29
CA SER A 82 11.71 47.05 4.92
C SER A 82 11.43 45.88 4.00
N GLN A 83 12.26 45.68 2.97
CA GLN A 83 12.14 44.52 2.05
C GLN A 83 12.36 43.19 2.76
N SER A 84 13.25 43.13 3.77
CA SER A 84 13.47 41.90 4.54
C SER A 84 12.28 41.52 5.41
N GLN A 85 11.54 42.51 5.96
CA GLN A 85 10.29 42.24 6.69
C GLN A 85 9.22 41.67 5.74
N ARG A 86 9.05 42.31 4.59
CA ARG A 86 8.10 41.81 3.57
C ARG A 86 8.46 40.43 3.07
N LEU A 87 9.73 40.14 2.84
CA LEU A 87 10.21 38.85 2.43
C LEU A 87 9.89 37.76 3.47
N ALA A 88 10.07 38.05 4.77
CA ALA A 88 9.74 37.10 5.83
C ALA A 88 8.23 36.79 5.88
N GLU A 89 7.36 37.79 5.63
CA GLU A 89 5.91 37.54 5.50
C GLU A 89 5.58 36.62 4.30
N LEU A 90 6.21 36.90 3.15
CA LEU A 90 5.98 36.08 1.93
C LEU A 90 6.50 34.66 2.11
N GLU A 91 7.64 34.45 2.75
CA GLU A 91 8.19 33.10 3.04
C GLU A 91 7.25 32.32 3.96
N LYS A 92 6.62 32.98 4.93
CA LYS A 92 5.57 32.34 5.75
C LYS A 92 4.36 31.95 4.92
N LEU A 93 3.90 32.85 4.03
CA LEU A 93 2.78 32.53 3.13
C LEU A 93 3.12 31.42 2.14
N GLU A 94 4.33 31.38 1.58
CA GLU A 94 4.80 30.27 0.74
C GLU A 94 4.70 28.94 1.48
N ALA A 95 5.15 28.88 2.74
CA ALA A 95 5.07 27.66 3.55
C ALA A 95 3.62 27.26 3.84
N GLU A 96 2.74 28.22 4.17
CA GLU A 96 1.32 27.96 4.42
C GLU A 96 0.60 27.42 3.17
N TYR A 97 0.84 28.01 2.00
CA TYR A 97 0.24 27.51 0.75
C TYR A 97 0.80 26.14 0.38
N ALA A 98 2.10 25.91 0.53
CA ALA A 98 2.72 24.62 0.26
C ALA A 98 2.10 23.50 1.10
N GLU A 99 1.85 23.76 2.40
CA GLU A 99 1.22 22.81 3.30
C GLU A 99 -0.25 22.54 2.92
N LYS A 100 -1.05 23.59 2.65
CA LYS A 100 -2.45 23.46 2.22
C LYS A 100 -2.56 22.67 0.92
N ILE A 101 -1.76 23.01 -0.09
CA ILE A 101 -1.73 22.32 -1.37
C ILE A 101 -1.35 20.84 -1.16
N LYS A 102 -0.27 20.58 -0.40
CA LYS A 102 0.18 19.22 -0.11
C LYS A 102 -0.93 18.39 0.54
N LYS A 103 -1.60 18.94 1.56
CA LYS A 103 -2.68 18.23 2.28
C LYS A 103 -3.82 17.83 1.34
N ASN A 104 -4.31 18.76 0.52
CA ASN A 104 -5.40 18.48 -0.41
C ASN A 104 -4.95 17.52 -1.53
N MET A 105 -3.75 17.72 -2.08
CA MET A 105 -3.18 16.83 -3.09
C MET A 105 -2.99 15.39 -2.57
N MET A 106 -2.71 15.21 -1.28
CA MET A 106 -2.64 13.87 -0.66
C MET A 106 -4.02 13.25 -0.40
N THR A 107 -5.09 14.03 -0.45
CA THR A 107 -6.48 13.59 -0.25
C THR A 107 -7.20 13.33 -1.57
N ILE A 108 -6.83 14.05 -2.63
CA ILE A 108 -7.36 13.82 -3.99
C ILE A 108 -6.91 12.44 -4.46
N PRO A 109 -7.85 11.57 -4.92
CA PRO A 109 -7.51 10.22 -5.35
C PRO A 109 -6.69 10.20 -6.64
N ASN A 110 -5.91 9.14 -6.82
CA ASN A 110 -5.18 8.87 -8.06
C ASN A 110 -6.15 8.66 -9.22
N ILE A 111 -5.69 8.92 -10.44
CA ILE A 111 -6.48 8.65 -11.65
C ILE A 111 -6.54 7.15 -11.88
N ILE A 112 -7.74 6.61 -11.98
CA ILE A 112 -7.95 5.20 -12.29
C ILE A 112 -7.65 4.90 -13.75
N ASP A 113 -7.19 3.66 -14.02
CA ASP A 113 -6.99 3.19 -15.38
C ASP A 113 -8.32 3.18 -16.15
N PRO A 114 -8.33 3.54 -17.45
CA PRO A 114 -9.56 3.55 -18.26
C PRO A 114 -10.28 2.20 -18.35
N SER A 115 -9.58 1.09 -18.11
CA SER A 115 -10.17 -0.27 -18.10
C SER A 115 -10.90 -0.62 -16.81
N VAL A 116 -10.76 0.18 -15.74
CA VAL A 116 -11.41 -0.07 -14.46
C VAL A 116 -12.93 0.05 -14.60
N PRO A 117 -13.71 -0.97 -14.22
CA PRO A 117 -15.16 -0.91 -14.26
C PRO A 117 -15.69 0.17 -13.31
N ILE A 118 -16.69 0.92 -13.75
CA ILE A 118 -17.35 1.93 -12.91
C ILE A 118 -18.41 1.21 -12.07
N GLY A 119 -18.26 1.28 -10.74
CA GLY A 119 -19.16 0.67 -9.78
C GLY A 119 -19.01 1.35 -8.42
N LYS A 120 -20.01 1.22 -7.56
CA LYS A 120 -20.13 1.97 -6.31
C LYS A 120 -19.32 1.35 -5.16
N ASP A 121 -19.33 0.02 -5.06
CA ASP A 121 -18.72 -0.73 -3.98
C ASP A 121 -18.32 -2.14 -4.45
N ASP A 122 -17.75 -2.94 -3.54
CA ASP A 122 -17.24 -4.29 -3.80
C ASP A 122 -18.26 -5.27 -4.41
N SER A 123 -19.56 -5.03 -4.22
CA SER A 123 -20.62 -5.86 -4.83
C SER A 123 -20.68 -5.74 -6.35
N GLU A 124 -20.09 -4.69 -6.92
CA GLU A 124 -20.02 -4.41 -8.36
C GLU A 124 -18.64 -4.75 -8.97
N ASN A 125 -17.77 -5.42 -8.21
CA ASN A 125 -16.52 -5.96 -8.74
C ASN A 125 -16.79 -7.02 -9.80
N VAL A 126 -15.96 -7.05 -10.84
CA VAL A 126 -16.18 -7.88 -12.03
C VAL A 126 -15.31 -9.13 -12.01
N GLU A 127 -15.95 -10.30 -12.04
CA GLU A 127 -15.23 -11.57 -12.20
C GLU A 127 -14.54 -11.61 -13.57
N VAL A 128 -13.21 -11.81 -13.57
CA VAL A 128 -12.41 -11.89 -14.80
C VAL A 128 -12.25 -13.33 -15.25
N GLN A 129 -11.78 -14.19 -14.34
CA GLN A 129 -11.48 -15.58 -14.69
C GLN A 129 -11.51 -16.49 -13.46
N ARG A 130 -11.88 -17.76 -13.70
CA ARG A 130 -11.77 -18.86 -12.72
C ARG A 130 -10.64 -19.80 -13.10
N TYR A 131 -10.00 -20.34 -12.08
CA TYR A 131 -8.89 -21.28 -12.19
C TYR A 131 -9.15 -22.50 -11.31
N GLY A 132 -9.31 -23.66 -11.93
CA GLY A 132 -9.72 -24.89 -11.29
C GLY A 132 -11.23 -24.98 -11.03
N GLU A 133 -11.70 -26.21 -10.89
CA GLU A 133 -13.10 -26.49 -10.71
C GLU A 133 -13.48 -26.42 -9.22
N PRO A 134 -14.50 -25.61 -8.85
CA PRO A 134 -15.03 -25.63 -7.50
C PRO A 134 -15.58 -26.99 -7.14
N PHE A 135 -15.20 -27.51 -5.99
CA PHE A 135 -15.62 -28.80 -5.47
C PHE A 135 -16.42 -28.63 -4.20
N VAL A 136 -17.48 -29.38 -4.03
CA VAL A 136 -18.25 -29.49 -2.77
C VAL A 136 -18.27 -30.97 -2.40
N PRO A 137 -17.67 -31.37 -1.26
CA PRO A 137 -17.68 -32.75 -0.82
C PRO A 137 -19.09 -33.21 -0.46
N ASP A 138 -19.30 -34.52 -0.43
CA ASP A 138 -20.58 -35.18 -0.07
C ASP A 138 -20.80 -35.25 1.47
N PHE A 139 -19.88 -34.67 2.25
CA PHE A 139 -19.97 -34.55 3.70
C PHE A 139 -19.99 -33.07 4.13
N GLU A 140 -20.48 -32.82 5.33
CA GLU A 140 -20.50 -31.47 5.90
C GLU A 140 -19.07 -30.98 6.22
N VAL A 141 -18.68 -29.85 5.65
CA VAL A 141 -17.43 -29.17 5.99
C VAL A 141 -17.66 -28.27 7.20
N PRO A 142 -17.02 -28.54 8.35
CA PRO A 142 -17.16 -27.71 9.53
C PRO A 142 -16.56 -26.32 9.36
N TYR A 143 -16.87 -25.43 10.29
CA TYR A 143 -16.22 -24.13 10.38
C TYR A 143 -14.70 -24.27 10.61
N HIS A 144 -13.90 -23.44 10.00
CA HIS A 144 -12.43 -23.59 10.05
C HIS A 144 -11.85 -23.64 11.45
N ALA A 145 -12.41 -22.85 12.41
CA ALA A 145 -11.96 -22.91 13.79
C ALA A 145 -12.28 -24.26 14.42
N ASP A 146 -13.45 -24.86 14.13
CA ASP A 146 -13.82 -26.19 14.63
C ASP A 146 -12.91 -27.29 14.04
N ILE A 147 -12.50 -27.14 12.76
CA ILE A 147 -11.51 -28.03 12.17
C ILE A 147 -10.18 -27.91 12.95
N MET A 148 -9.67 -26.68 13.15
CA MET A 148 -8.43 -26.47 13.89
C MET A 148 -8.49 -26.99 15.34
N GLU A 149 -9.61 -26.78 16.04
CA GLU A 149 -9.81 -27.26 17.40
C GLU A 149 -9.77 -28.80 17.48
N ARG A 150 -10.31 -29.52 16.46
CA ARG A 150 -10.22 -31.00 16.39
C ARG A 150 -8.79 -31.52 16.33
N PHE A 151 -7.85 -30.71 15.85
CA PHE A 151 -6.42 -31.02 15.81
C PHE A 151 -5.67 -30.47 17.03
N ASN A 152 -6.34 -29.92 18.05
CA ASN A 152 -5.70 -29.14 19.11
C ASN A 152 -4.80 -28.03 18.57
N GLY A 153 -5.15 -27.49 17.40
CA GLY A 153 -4.31 -26.61 16.58
C GLY A 153 -4.55 -25.13 16.76
N ILE A 154 -5.58 -24.73 17.53
CA ILE A 154 -5.89 -23.32 17.84
C ILE A 154 -6.37 -23.18 19.27
N ASP A 155 -5.96 -22.08 19.93
CA ASP A 155 -6.45 -21.69 21.25
C ASP A 155 -6.81 -20.19 21.24
N LEU A 156 -8.09 -19.92 21.07
CA LEU A 156 -8.66 -18.56 21.06
C LEU A 156 -8.91 -18.03 22.47
N ASP A 157 -9.19 -18.92 23.44
CA ASP A 157 -9.51 -18.53 24.81
C ASP A 157 -8.27 -18.02 25.55
N SER A 158 -7.13 -18.68 25.40
CA SER A 158 -5.87 -18.19 25.94
C SER A 158 -5.40 -16.91 25.25
N ALA A 159 -5.59 -16.81 23.94
CA ALA A 159 -5.27 -15.58 23.18
C ALA A 159 -6.10 -14.38 23.69
N ARG A 160 -7.40 -14.59 23.97
CA ARG A 160 -8.29 -13.56 24.53
C ARG A 160 -7.80 -13.07 25.89
N LYS A 161 -7.30 -13.96 26.74
CA LYS A 161 -6.75 -13.60 28.08
C LYS A 161 -5.47 -12.78 27.97
N VAL A 162 -4.64 -13.07 26.95
CA VAL A 162 -3.32 -12.44 26.79
C VAL A 162 -3.39 -11.13 26.03
N ALA A 163 -4.18 -11.06 24.94
CA ALA A 163 -4.14 -9.96 23.98
C ALA A 163 -5.52 -9.39 23.62
N GLY A 164 -6.60 -10.03 24.05
CA GLY A 164 -7.97 -9.66 23.67
C GLY A 164 -8.50 -10.45 22.47
N ASN A 165 -9.66 -10.03 21.96
CA ASN A 165 -10.25 -10.63 20.77
C ASN A 165 -9.44 -10.29 19.52
N GLY A 166 -9.53 -11.12 18.47
CA GLY A 166 -8.82 -10.90 17.23
C GLY A 166 -7.35 -11.33 17.26
N PHE A 167 -6.96 -12.14 18.23
CA PHE A 167 -5.68 -12.82 18.35
C PHE A 167 -5.87 -14.32 18.45
N TYR A 168 -4.82 -15.08 18.23
CA TYR A 168 -4.86 -16.54 18.25
C TYR A 168 -3.51 -17.13 18.71
N TYR A 169 -3.56 -18.34 19.25
CA TYR A 169 -2.42 -19.25 19.26
C TYR A 169 -2.68 -20.34 18.24
N LEU A 170 -1.70 -20.61 17.38
CA LEU A 170 -1.66 -21.83 16.57
C LEU A 170 -0.72 -22.82 17.21
N MET A 171 -1.06 -24.12 17.17
CA MET A 171 -0.30 -25.16 17.82
C MET A 171 -0.20 -26.42 16.95
N GLY A 172 0.75 -27.31 17.30
CA GLY A 172 0.90 -28.61 16.68
C GLY A 172 1.04 -28.55 15.15
N ASP A 173 0.37 -29.46 14.46
CA ASP A 173 0.45 -29.58 13.03
C ASP A 173 -0.20 -28.41 12.27
N ILE A 174 -1.16 -27.71 12.88
CA ILE A 174 -1.75 -26.48 12.28
C ILE A 174 -0.71 -25.36 12.28
N ALA A 175 0.04 -25.14 13.38
CA ALA A 175 1.14 -24.18 13.42
C ALA A 175 2.26 -24.55 12.44
N ARG A 176 2.55 -25.85 12.31
CA ARG A 176 3.53 -26.36 11.33
C ARG A 176 3.06 -26.10 9.89
N LEU A 177 1.78 -26.35 9.58
CA LEU A 177 1.20 -26.08 8.28
C LEU A 177 1.26 -24.59 7.94
N HIS A 178 0.95 -23.71 8.90
CA HIS A 178 1.10 -22.26 8.77
C HIS A 178 2.53 -21.86 8.35
N SER A 179 3.54 -22.39 9.06
CA SER A 179 4.94 -22.12 8.75
C SER A 179 5.37 -22.73 7.41
N ALA A 180 4.84 -23.92 7.06
CA ALA A 180 5.11 -24.58 5.79
C ALA A 180 4.62 -23.78 4.59
N VAL A 181 3.39 -23.22 4.68
CA VAL A 181 2.82 -22.36 3.63
C VAL A 181 3.68 -21.11 3.40
N ILE A 182 4.14 -20.45 4.47
CA ILE A 182 5.03 -19.27 4.36
C ILE A 182 6.36 -19.66 3.73
N SER A 183 6.98 -20.75 4.19
CA SER A 183 8.27 -21.20 3.67
C SER A 183 8.18 -21.58 2.19
N TYR A 184 7.12 -22.26 1.80
CA TYR A 184 6.86 -22.59 0.40
C TYR A 184 6.64 -21.33 -0.44
N ALA A 185 5.81 -20.39 0.02
CA ALA A 185 5.54 -19.15 -0.69
C ALA A 185 6.80 -18.29 -0.88
N ARG A 186 7.67 -18.24 0.13
CA ARG A 186 8.98 -17.58 0.02
C ARG A 186 9.83 -18.19 -1.09
N ASP A 187 10.01 -19.50 -1.06
CA ASP A 187 10.85 -20.20 -2.03
C ASP A 187 10.24 -20.16 -3.44
N PHE A 188 8.90 -20.21 -3.54
CA PHE A 188 8.17 -20.02 -4.78
C PHE A 188 8.46 -18.65 -5.43
N MET A 189 8.51 -17.59 -4.65
CA MET A 189 8.82 -16.25 -5.16
C MET A 189 10.31 -16.08 -5.51
N ILE A 190 11.21 -16.63 -4.70
CA ILE A 190 12.67 -16.65 -5.01
C ILE A 190 12.90 -17.36 -6.35
N ASN A 191 12.25 -18.50 -6.57
CA ASN A 191 12.36 -19.26 -7.82
C ASN A 191 11.78 -18.51 -9.04
N ARG A 192 10.95 -17.50 -8.81
CA ARG A 192 10.41 -16.59 -9.83
C ARG A 192 11.24 -15.32 -10.02
N GLY A 193 12.43 -15.25 -9.42
CA GLY A 193 13.39 -14.17 -9.59
C GLY A 193 13.17 -12.97 -8.67
N PHE A 194 12.32 -13.08 -7.64
CA PHE A 194 12.17 -12.03 -6.64
C PHE A 194 13.29 -12.12 -5.60
N THR A 195 13.86 -10.97 -5.26
CA THR A 195 14.83 -10.88 -4.17
C THR A 195 14.11 -10.93 -2.83
N TYR A 196 14.44 -11.93 -2.00
CA TYR A 196 13.91 -12.03 -0.65
C TYR A 196 14.60 -11.02 0.27
N CYS A 197 13.82 -10.28 1.05
CA CYS A 197 14.33 -9.35 2.06
C CYS A 197 13.55 -9.47 3.37
N VAL A 198 14.21 -9.12 4.47
CA VAL A 198 13.61 -8.98 5.80
C VAL A 198 13.64 -7.48 6.13
N PRO A 199 12.50 -6.76 6.04
CA PRO A 199 12.43 -5.34 6.26
C PRO A 199 12.21 -5.00 7.74
N PRO A 200 12.36 -3.72 8.14
CA PRO A 200 11.87 -3.25 9.44
C PRO A 200 10.36 -3.46 9.59
N PHE A 201 9.90 -3.89 10.77
CA PHE A 201 8.48 -4.07 11.07
C PHE A 201 7.83 -2.87 11.74
N MET A 202 8.61 -1.82 11.95
CA MET A 202 8.17 -0.50 12.40
C MET A 202 8.69 0.55 11.44
N ILE A 203 7.85 1.52 11.10
CA ILE A 203 8.15 2.58 10.13
C ILE A 203 7.77 3.94 10.66
N ARG A 204 8.42 4.99 10.17
CA ARG A 204 8.14 6.38 10.53
C ARG A 204 6.87 6.90 9.84
N SER A 205 6.27 7.95 10.43
CA SER A 205 5.09 8.61 9.89
C SER A 205 5.22 9.05 8.43
N GLU A 206 6.42 9.49 8.03
CA GLU A 206 6.71 9.88 6.65
C GLU A 206 6.53 8.73 5.66
N VAL A 207 6.97 7.52 6.02
CA VAL A 207 6.76 6.32 5.21
C VAL A 207 5.28 5.96 5.18
N VAL A 208 4.60 5.98 6.35
CA VAL A 208 3.16 5.66 6.44
C VAL A 208 2.35 6.57 5.50
N THR A 209 2.53 7.88 5.60
CA THR A 209 1.81 8.84 4.76
C THR A 209 2.22 8.79 3.28
N GLY A 210 3.39 8.22 3.00
CA GLY A 210 3.85 7.98 1.63
C GLY A 210 3.16 6.81 0.96
N VAL A 211 2.84 5.75 1.71
CA VAL A 211 2.35 4.48 1.14
C VAL A 211 0.84 4.29 1.21
N MET A 212 0.11 5.05 2.03
CA MET A 212 -1.34 4.95 2.17
C MET A 212 -2.03 6.30 2.33
N SER A 213 -3.36 6.30 2.24
CA SER A 213 -4.17 7.48 2.54
C SER A 213 -4.28 7.73 4.05
N PHE A 214 -4.67 8.96 4.43
CA PHE A 214 -4.90 9.30 5.84
C PHE A 214 -6.03 8.47 6.47
N ALA A 215 -7.08 8.16 5.69
CA ALA A 215 -8.19 7.33 6.16
C ALA A 215 -7.75 5.90 6.47
N GLU A 216 -6.96 5.30 5.57
CA GLU A 216 -6.38 3.97 5.80
C GLU A 216 -5.44 3.96 7.00
N MET A 217 -4.60 5.00 7.15
CA MET A 217 -3.71 5.14 8.31
C MET A 217 -4.48 5.12 9.64
N ASP A 218 -5.56 5.90 9.77
CA ASP A 218 -6.37 5.92 11.00
C ASP A 218 -7.07 4.60 11.28
N ALA A 219 -7.59 3.96 10.24
CA ALA A 219 -8.32 2.70 10.35
C ALA A 219 -7.41 1.51 10.66
N MET A 220 -6.17 1.52 10.16
CA MET A 220 -5.29 0.35 10.15
C MET A 220 -4.13 0.41 11.15
N MET A 221 -3.43 1.55 11.26
CA MET A 221 -2.08 1.58 11.83
C MET A 221 -2.06 1.69 13.35
N TYR A 222 -1.29 0.81 14.01
CA TYR A 222 -0.90 0.98 15.42
C TYR A 222 0.29 1.92 15.53
N LYS A 223 0.19 2.95 16.36
CA LYS A 223 1.28 3.88 16.68
C LYS A 223 1.92 3.50 18.01
N ILE A 224 3.25 3.58 18.07
CA ILE A 224 3.99 3.44 19.33
C ILE A 224 3.90 4.76 20.09
N GLU A 225 3.48 4.70 21.34
CA GLU A 225 3.35 5.88 22.20
C GLU A 225 4.75 6.47 22.50
N GLY A 226 4.87 7.78 22.36
CA GLY A 226 6.13 8.50 22.62
C GLY A 226 7.15 8.43 21.50
N GLU A 227 6.89 7.67 20.42
CA GLU A 227 7.81 7.47 19.31
C GLU A 227 7.18 7.89 17.97
N ASP A 228 8.01 8.30 17.00
CA ASP A 228 7.57 8.42 15.60
C ASP A 228 7.70 7.07 14.89
N LEU A 229 7.04 6.05 15.43
CA LEU A 229 7.03 4.69 14.89
C LEU A 229 5.61 4.12 14.85
N TYR A 230 5.36 3.33 13.81
CA TYR A 230 4.11 2.63 13.57
C TYR A 230 4.41 1.18 13.23
N LEU A 231 3.64 0.24 13.78
CA LEU A 231 3.70 -1.16 13.36
C LEU A 231 3.16 -1.30 11.93
N ILE A 232 3.84 -2.06 11.09
CA ILE A 232 3.42 -2.27 9.71
C ILE A 232 2.13 -3.09 9.60
N GLY A 233 1.24 -2.71 8.70
CA GLY A 233 0.07 -3.50 8.30
C GLY A 233 0.37 -4.50 7.18
N THR A 234 1.53 -4.38 6.55
CA THR A 234 2.06 -5.22 5.46
C THR A 234 3.54 -4.86 5.25
N SER A 235 4.36 -5.82 4.81
CA SER A 235 5.76 -5.54 4.46
C SER A 235 5.93 -4.65 3.22
N GLU A 236 4.88 -4.49 2.40
CA GLU A 236 4.86 -3.49 1.33
C GLU A 236 5.32 -2.13 1.84
N HIS A 237 4.80 -1.68 2.99
CA HIS A 237 5.10 -0.37 3.55
C HIS A 237 6.61 -0.15 3.73
N SER A 238 7.28 -1.11 4.33
CA SER A 238 8.73 -1.05 4.56
C SER A 238 9.53 -1.26 3.27
N MET A 239 9.09 -2.17 2.41
CA MET A 239 9.80 -2.45 1.15
C MET A 239 9.75 -1.26 0.19
N ILE A 240 8.61 -0.56 0.09
CA ILE A 240 8.51 0.67 -0.70
C ILE A 240 9.26 1.80 0.01
N GLY A 241 9.15 1.90 1.34
CA GLY A 241 9.89 2.87 2.16
C GLY A 241 11.42 2.78 2.02
N LYS A 242 11.95 1.61 1.64
CA LYS A 242 13.39 1.42 1.33
C LYS A 242 13.90 2.41 0.27
N PHE A 243 13.03 2.84 -0.62
CA PHE A 243 13.38 3.70 -1.75
C PHE A 243 13.11 5.20 -1.49
N ILE A 244 12.76 5.59 -0.25
CA ILE A 244 12.49 7.00 0.09
C ILE A 244 13.69 7.89 -0.30
N ASP A 245 13.41 9.03 -0.96
CA ASP A 245 14.37 10.04 -1.41
C ASP A 245 15.51 9.50 -2.29
N THR A 246 15.27 8.42 -3.03
CA THR A 246 16.27 7.85 -3.95
C THR A 246 16.14 8.35 -5.39
N ILE A 247 17.27 8.34 -6.08
CA ILE A 247 17.34 8.47 -7.55
C ILE A 247 17.97 7.19 -8.06
N ASN A 248 17.15 6.33 -8.65
CA ASN A 248 17.56 5.02 -9.16
C ASN A 248 17.96 5.15 -10.63
N ASN A 249 18.91 4.34 -11.11
CA ASN A 249 19.20 4.28 -12.54
C ASN A 249 18.12 3.45 -13.23
N GLU A 250 17.69 3.89 -14.39
CA GLU A 250 16.68 3.18 -15.19
C GLU A 250 17.15 1.77 -15.58
N ALA A 251 18.45 1.59 -15.84
CA ALA A 251 19.03 0.30 -16.17
C ALA A 251 18.93 -0.76 -15.05
N ASP A 252 18.75 -0.33 -13.81
CA ASP A 252 18.62 -1.23 -12.65
C ASP A 252 17.18 -1.72 -12.43
N LEU A 253 16.20 -1.15 -13.15
CA LEU A 253 14.79 -1.52 -13.04
C LEU A 253 14.46 -2.76 -13.89
N PRO A 254 13.48 -3.57 -13.44
CA PRO A 254 12.65 -3.40 -12.25
C PRO A 254 13.33 -3.91 -10.96
N TYR A 255 13.01 -3.32 -9.82
CA TYR A 255 13.25 -3.96 -8.53
C TYR A 255 12.06 -4.84 -8.17
N THR A 256 12.33 -6.13 -7.98
CA THR A 256 11.33 -7.14 -7.59
C THR A 256 11.71 -7.70 -6.24
N LEU A 257 10.96 -7.36 -5.19
CA LEU A 257 11.22 -7.78 -3.83
C LEU A 257 10.08 -8.63 -3.30
N THR A 258 10.40 -9.62 -2.49
CA THR A 258 9.43 -10.39 -1.70
C THR A 258 9.86 -10.46 -0.25
N SER A 259 8.91 -10.48 0.66
CA SER A 259 9.17 -10.42 2.10
C SER A 259 8.12 -11.15 2.90
N TYR A 260 8.56 -11.87 3.91
CA TYR A 260 7.74 -12.30 5.03
C TYR A 260 7.74 -11.23 6.11
N SER A 261 6.57 -10.97 6.70
CA SER A 261 6.47 -10.16 7.90
C SER A 261 5.26 -10.52 8.77
N PRO A 262 5.31 -10.26 10.08
CA PRO A 262 4.10 -10.02 10.85
C PRO A 262 3.42 -8.75 10.33
N CYS A 263 2.11 -8.72 10.43
CA CYS A 263 1.26 -7.60 10.05
C CYS A 263 0.33 -7.27 11.20
N PHE A 264 0.15 -5.98 11.47
CA PHE A 264 -0.66 -5.49 12.59
C PHE A 264 -1.70 -4.53 12.07
N ARG A 265 -2.99 -4.82 12.32
CA ARG A 265 -4.10 -3.98 11.86
C ARG A 265 -5.12 -3.77 12.96
N LYS A 266 -5.54 -2.52 13.16
CA LYS A 266 -6.60 -2.16 14.12
C LYS A 266 -7.96 -2.73 13.73
N GLU A 267 -8.19 -2.98 12.42
CA GLU A 267 -9.48 -3.43 11.88
C GLU A 267 -10.66 -2.55 12.33
N LYS A 268 -10.42 -1.24 12.47
CA LYS A 268 -11.38 -0.26 12.96
C LYS A 268 -12.56 -0.13 11.99
N GLY A 269 -13.78 -0.32 12.49
CA GLY A 269 -15.00 -0.24 11.69
C GLY A 269 -15.38 -1.53 10.96
N ALA A 270 -14.61 -2.58 11.11
CA ALA A 270 -14.98 -3.89 10.58
C ALA A 270 -15.98 -4.59 11.51
N HIS A 271 -17.23 -4.61 11.12
CA HIS A 271 -18.31 -5.30 11.86
C HIS A 271 -18.89 -6.41 10.99
N GLY A 272 -19.16 -7.57 11.59
CA GLY A 272 -19.93 -8.66 10.99
C GLY A 272 -19.13 -9.93 10.69
N ILE A 273 -19.86 -10.96 10.40
CA ILE A 273 -19.61 -12.32 9.96
C ILE A 273 -18.19 -12.85 10.24
N GLU A 274 -18.12 -13.81 11.20
CA GLU A 274 -16.94 -14.59 11.56
C GLU A 274 -15.94 -13.90 12.51
N GLU A 275 -16.45 -13.35 13.60
CA GLU A 275 -15.63 -12.86 14.72
C GLU A 275 -14.81 -13.97 15.41
N ARG A 276 -15.24 -15.24 15.28
CA ARG A 276 -14.52 -16.42 15.79
C ARG A 276 -13.59 -16.97 14.70
N GLY A 277 -12.37 -17.29 15.07
CA GLY A 277 -11.39 -17.90 14.15
C GLY A 277 -10.32 -16.92 13.65
N VAL A 278 -9.87 -17.09 12.42
CA VAL A 278 -8.70 -16.38 11.89
C VAL A 278 -8.98 -15.55 10.63
N TYR A 279 -10.24 -15.32 10.28
CA TYR A 279 -10.60 -14.57 9.08
C TYR A 279 -10.27 -13.08 9.19
N ARG A 280 -10.59 -12.46 10.34
CA ARG A 280 -10.34 -11.04 10.62
C ARG A 280 -9.70 -10.88 12.00
N ILE A 281 -8.44 -10.49 12.01
CA ILE A 281 -7.55 -10.55 13.17
C ILE A 281 -6.62 -9.32 13.18
N HIS A 282 -6.17 -8.94 14.38
CA HIS A 282 -5.30 -7.78 14.61
C HIS A 282 -3.84 -8.06 14.31
N GLN A 283 -3.42 -9.32 14.42
CA GLN A 283 -2.07 -9.78 14.13
C GLN A 283 -2.12 -11.01 13.24
N PHE A 284 -1.40 -10.97 12.13
CA PHE A 284 -1.23 -12.10 11.22
C PHE A 284 0.14 -12.03 10.54
N GLU A 285 0.44 -13.03 9.75
CA GLU A 285 1.67 -13.10 8.99
C GLU A 285 1.34 -13.10 7.50
N LYS A 286 2.27 -12.57 6.71
CA LYS A 286 2.08 -12.44 5.27
C LYS A 286 3.40 -12.55 4.52
N GLN A 287 3.40 -13.29 3.43
CA GLN A 287 4.39 -13.16 2.36
C GLN A 287 3.86 -12.18 1.33
N GLU A 288 4.62 -11.15 1.05
CA GLU A 288 4.26 -10.05 0.15
C GLU A 288 5.24 -9.98 -1.02
N MET A 289 4.81 -9.38 -2.13
CA MET A 289 5.67 -9.03 -3.26
C MET A 289 5.43 -7.59 -3.69
N ILE A 290 6.50 -6.89 -4.05
CA ILE A 290 6.44 -5.55 -4.63
C ILE A 290 7.26 -5.47 -5.91
N VAL A 291 6.89 -4.52 -6.76
CA VAL A 291 7.69 -4.12 -7.93
C VAL A 291 7.81 -2.60 -7.94
N VAL A 292 9.05 -2.14 -8.19
CA VAL A 292 9.34 -0.74 -8.55
C VAL A 292 9.84 -0.77 -9.98
N CYS A 293 9.12 -0.12 -10.89
CA CYS A 293 9.40 -0.23 -12.33
C CYS A 293 9.19 1.10 -13.07
N LYS A 294 9.47 1.07 -14.37
CA LYS A 294 9.11 2.14 -15.28
C LYS A 294 7.60 2.21 -15.48
N PRO A 295 7.03 3.42 -15.74
CA PRO A 295 5.60 3.56 -15.98
C PRO A 295 5.04 2.66 -17.08
N GLU A 296 5.75 2.53 -18.19
CA GLU A 296 5.35 1.70 -19.35
C GLU A 296 5.31 0.20 -19.05
N ASP A 297 6.06 -0.28 -18.06
CA ASP A 297 6.11 -1.69 -17.68
C ASP A 297 5.07 -2.06 -16.60
N SER A 298 4.39 -1.08 -16.01
CA SER A 298 3.58 -1.29 -14.81
C SER A 298 2.41 -2.25 -15.03
N MET A 299 1.72 -2.18 -16.17
CA MET A 299 0.60 -3.08 -16.46
C MET A 299 1.05 -4.52 -16.68
N MET A 300 2.19 -4.73 -17.37
CA MET A 300 2.78 -6.06 -17.53
C MET A 300 3.15 -6.67 -16.15
N TRP A 301 3.72 -5.88 -15.25
CA TRP A 301 4.04 -6.33 -13.90
C TRP A 301 2.79 -6.58 -13.05
N PHE A 302 1.77 -5.76 -13.21
CA PHE A 302 0.48 -5.97 -12.57
C PHE A 302 -0.10 -7.35 -12.88
N ASP A 303 -0.11 -7.73 -14.17
CA ASP A 303 -0.60 -9.05 -14.60
C ASP A 303 0.27 -10.19 -14.05
N LYS A 304 1.58 -10.05 -14.03
CA LYS A 304 2.49 -11.05 -13.44
C LYS A 304 2.27 -11.21 -11.94
N LEU A 305 1.99 -10.12 -11.21
CA LEU A 305 1.85 -10.17 -9.77
C LEU A 305 0.61 -10.95 -9.33
N TRP A 306 -0.57 -10.66 -9.88
CA TRP A 306 -1.76 -11.41 -9.49
C TRP A 306 -1.70 -12.87 -9.99
N GLN A 307 -1.08 -13.12 -11.14
CA GLN A 307 -0.87 -14.49 -11.63
C GLN A 307 0.00 -15.31 -10.68
N ASN A 308 1.01 -14.73 -10.05
CA ASN A 308 1.82 -15.42 -9.04
C ASN A 308 0.98 -15.97 -7.88
N THR A 309 0.01 -15.20 -7.39
CA THR A 309 -0.90 -15.67 -6.33
C THR A 309 -1.82 -16.78 -6.82
N VAL A 310 -2.39 -16.62 -8.01
CA VAL A 310 -3.21 -17.68 -8.66
C VAL A 310 -2.40 -18.98 -8.76
N ASP A 311 -1.19 -18.91 -9.27
CA ASP A 311 -0.33 -20.08 -9.46
C ASP A 311 0.05 -20.74 -8.13
N LEU A 312 0.32 -19.95 -7.09
CA LEU A 312 0.61 -20.48 -5.75
C LEU A 312 -0.57 -21.28 -5.19
N PHE A 313 -1.77 -20.71 -5.23
CA PHE A 313 -2.98 -21.40 -4.74
C PHE A 313 -3.30 -22.63 -5.57
N ARG A 314 -3.16 -22.54 -6.90
CA ARG A 314 -3.37 -23.67 -7.80
C ARG A 314 -2.37 -24.80 -7.58
N SER A 315 -1.12 -24.49 -7.21
CA SER A 315 -0.12 -25.51 -6.88
C SER A 315 -0.46 -26.32 -5.61
N MET A 316 -1.35 -25.77 -4.77
CA MET A 316 -1.90 -26.43 -3.58
C MET A 316 -3.30 -27.02 -3.81
N ASP A 317 -3.71 -27.17 -5.06
CA ASP A 317 -5.01 -27.71 -5.48
C ASP A 317 -6.24 -26.89 -5.03
N ILE A 318 -6.05 -25.60 -4.72
CA ILE A 318 -7.15 -24.72 -4.29
C ILE A 318 -7.71 -23.97 -5.50
N PRO A 319 -9.02 -24.11 -5.81
CA PRO A 319 -9.65 -23.31 -6.85
C PRO A 319 -9.70 -21.85 -6.45
N VAL A 320 -9.41 -20.96 -7.41
CA VAL A 320 -9.44 -19.50 -7.22
C VAL A 320 -10.15 -18.82 -8.38
N ARG A 321 -10.58 -17.59 -8.15
CA ARG A 321 -11.01 -16.66 -9.20
C ARG A 321 -10.33 -15.30 -9.02
N THR A 322 -10.35 -14.51 -10.06
CA THR A 322 -9.90 -13.12 -10.04
C THR A 322 -11.08 -12.18 -10.23
N LEU A 323 -11.13 -11.14 -9.40
CA LEU A 323 -12.10 -10.04 -9.47
C LEU A 323 -11.39 -8.74 -9.77
N GLU A 324 -11.78 -8.04 -10.82
CA GLU A 324 -11.35 -6.66 -11.04
C GLU A 324 -12.16 -5.74 -10.15
N CYS A 325 -11.47 -4.97 -9.29
CA CYS A 325 -12.12 -4.02 -8.40
C CYS A 325 -12.68 -2.84 -9.20
N CYS A 326 -13.93 -2.49 -8.92
CA CYS A 326 -14.58 -1.33 -9.52
C CYS A 326 -14.08 -0.01 -8.91
N SER A 327 -14.40 1.09 -9.55
CA SER A 327 -13.89 2.42 -9.22
C SER A 327 -14.18 2.87 -7.78
N GLY A 328 -15.35 2.52 -7.23
CA GLY A 328 -15.77 2.88 -5.87
C GLY A 328 -15.11 2.03 -4.78
N ASP A 329 -14.65 0.82 -5.12
CA ASP A 329 -13.92 -0.07 -4.21
C ASP A 329 -12.41 0.22 -4.17
N LEU A 330 -11.86 0.90 -5.18
CA LEU A 330 -10.44 1.24 -5.22
C LEU A 330 -10.05 2.24 -4.13
N ALA A 331 -9.05 1.92 -3.31
CA ALA A 331 -8.41 2.87 -2.40
C ALA A 331 -7.81 4.07 -3.17
N ASP A 332 -7.61 5.18 -2.48
CA ASP A 332 -7.29 6.47 -3.11
C ASP A 332 -5.99 6.49 -3.93
N LEU A 333 -5.00 5.69 -3.56
CA LEU A 333 -3.73 5.65 -4.26
C LEU A 333 -3.71 4.70 -5.46
N LYS A 334 -4.68 3.79 -5.54
CA LYS A 334 -4.70 2.74 -6.57
C LYS A 334 -5.16 3.27 -7.93
N VAL A 335 -4.43 2.88 -8.96
CA VAL A 335 -4.78 3.07 -10.39
C VAL A 335 -5.67 1.92 -10.84
N LYS A 336 -5.35 0.70 -10.43
CA LYS A 336 -6.07 -0.54 -10.75
C LYS A 336 -5.82 -1.57 -9.66
N SER A 337 -6.81 -2.44 -9.41
CA SER A 337 -6.68 -3.54 -8.46
C SER A 337 -7.41 -4.79 -8.97
N VAL A 338 -6.82 -5.95 -8.68
CA VAL A 338 -7.44 -7.26 -8.90
C VAL A 338 -7.33 -8.05 -7.61
N ASP A 339 -8.46 -8.52 -7.10
CA ASP A 339 -8.50 -9.43 -5.97
C ASP A 339 -8.42 -10.87 -6.45
N VAL A 340 -7.68 -11.69 -5.70
CA VAL A 340 -7.68 -13.14 -5.86
C VAL A 340 -8.52 -13.71 -4.73
N GLU A 341 -9.53 -14.48 -5.10
CA GLU A 341 -10.42 -15.14 -4.16
C GLU A 341 -10.30 -16.66 -4.26
N ALA A 342 -10.28 -17.33 -3.10
CA ALA A 342 -10.25 -18.79 -3.01
C ALA A 342 -11.63 -19.35 -2.77
N TRP A 343 -11.86 -20.56 -3.29
CA TRP A 343 -13.10 -21.29 -3.10
C TRP A 343 -13.26 -21.80 -1.67
N SER A 344 -14.43 -21.57 -1.07
CA SER A 344 -14.86 -22.18 0.18
C SER A 344 -15.93 -23.25 -0.09
N PRO A 345 -15.60 -24.54 0.02
CA PRO A 345 -16.59 -25.62 -0.09
C PRO A 345 -17.70 -25.52 0.94
N ARG A 346 -17.39 -25.05 2.14
CA ARG A 346 -18.35 -24.84 3.25
C ARG A 346 -19.40 -23.78 2.90
N GLN A 347 -18.92 -22.62 2.43
CA GLN A 347 -19.80 -21.49 2.12
C GLN A 347 -20.38 -21.56 0.71
N LYS A 348 -19.84 -22.44 -0.14
CA LYS A 348 -20.17 -22.56 -1.58
C LYS A 348 -20.00 -21.23 -2.31
N LYS A 349 -18.99 -20.47 -1.93
CA LYS A 349 -18.62 -19.17 -2.51
C LYS A 349 -17.11 -18.94 -2.46
N TYR A 350 -16.65 -17.98 -3.21
CA TYR A 350 -15.27 -17.49 -3.14
C TYR A 350 -15.14 -16.40 -2.06
N PHE A 351 -13.96 -16.26 -1.49
CA PHE A 351 -13.60 -15.18 -0.56
C PHE A 351 -12.18 -14.69 -0.81
N GLU A 352 -11.92 -13.43 -0.56
CA GLU A 352 -10.64 -12.75 -0.82
C GLU A 352 -9.50 -13.37 0.00
N VAL A 353 -8.40 -13.73 -0.70
CA VAL A 353 -7.15 -14.23 -0.12
C VAL A 353 -5.93 -13.38 -0.49
N GLY A 354 -6.08 -12.46 -1.42
CA GLY A 354 -5.04 -11.52 -1.80
C GLY A 354 -5.58 -10.41 -2.69
N SER A 355 -4.92 -9.26 -2.67
CA SER A 355 -5.26 -8.10 -3.48
C SER A 355 -4.01 -7.55 -4.15
N CYS A 356 -4.02 -7.54 -5.48
CA CYS A 356 -2.97 -6.99 -6.32
C CYS A 356 -3.29 -5.54 -6.65
N SER A 357 -2.32 -4.65 -6.49
CA SER A 357 -2.52 -3.21 -6.71
C SER A 357 -1.43 -2.59 -7.58
N ASN A 358 -1.86 -1.82 -8.57
CA ASN A 358 -1.01 -0.87 -9.28
C ASN A 358 -1.29 0.53 -8.71
N LEU A 359 -0.25 1.18 -8.13
CA LEU A 359 -0.36 2.51 -7.51
C LEU A 359 0.08 3.61 -8.48
N GLY A 360 0.53 3.26 -9.70
CA GLY A 360 1.15 4.22 -10.59
C GLY A 360 2.33 4.92 -9.89
N ASP A 361 2.47 6.21 -10.06
CA ASP A 361 3.51 7.01 -9.42
C ASP A 361 3.09 7.66 -8.08
N ALA A 362 1.92 7.30 -7.54
CA ALA A 362 1.38 7.98 -6.36
C ALA A 362 2.26 7.87 -5.13
N GLN A 363 2.76 6.67 -4.81
CA GLN A 363 3.68 6.46 -3.68
C GLN A 363 5.05 7.08 -3.97
N ALA A 364 5.54 6.92 -5.21
CA ALA A 364 6.84 7.46 -5.62
C ALA A 364 6.89 8.99 -5.50
N ARG A 365 5.81 9.70 -5.86
CA ARG A 365 5.73 11.16 -5.68
C ARG A 365 5.70 11.58 -4.22
N ARG A 366 5.07 10.80 -3.35
CA ARG A 366 5.02 11.09 -1.91
C ARG A 366 6.36 10.84 -1.22
N LEU A 367 7.07 9.79 -1.65
CA LEU A 367 8.31 9.32 -1.04
C LEU A 367 9.58 9.79 -1.78
N GLY A 368 9.46 10.56 -2.88
CA GLY A 368 10.61 11.03 -3.63
C GLY A 368 11.36 9.92 -4.38
N ILE A 369 10.69 8.86 -4.81
CA ILE A 369 11.30 7.73 -5.54
C ILE A 369 11.43 8.10 -7.02
N ARG A 370 12.61 8.53 -7.44
CA ARG A 370 12.89 8.99 -8.80
C ARG A 370 13.75 8.00 -9.56
N VAL A 371 13.62 8.04 -10.87
CA VAL A 371 14.42 7.28 -11.82
C VAL A 371 15.15 8.28 -12.71
N LYS A 372 16.41 7.98 -13.04
CA LYS A 372 17.23 8.73 -13.98
C LYS A 372 17.46 7.86 -15.19
N ASP A 373 17.05 8.35 -16.37
CA ASP A 373 17.29 7.70 -17.65
C ASP A 373 18.74 7.90 -18.18
N ALA A 374 19.04 7.29 -19.30
CA ALA A 374 20.36 7.38 -19.94
C ALA A 374 20.74 8.81 -20.37
N ASP A 375 19.74 9.65 -20.68
CA ASP A 375 19.91 11.05 -21.10
C ASP A 375 20.00 12.01 -19.89
N GLY A 376 19.85 11.50 -18.67
CA GLY A 376 19.91 12.27 -17.43
C GLY A 376 18.58 12.89 -17.00
N ASN A 377 17.47 12.65 -17.72
CA ASN A 377 16.15 13.10 -17.31
C ASN A 377 15.67 12.30 -16.11
N LYS A 378 14.85 12.94 -15.28
CA LYS A 378 14.30 12.32 -14.07
C LYS A 378 12.78 12.24 -14.15
N TYR A 379 12.24 11.08 -13.76
CA TYR A 379 10.82 10.84 -13.63
C TYR A 379 10.53 10.04 -12.34
N PHE A 380 9.25 9.89 -11.97
CA PHE A 380 8.85 9.07 -10.83
C PHE A 380 8.62 7.63 -11.27
N ALA A 381 9.10 6.68 -10.46
CA ALA A 381 8.82 5.27 -10.67
C ALA A 381 7.34 4.94 -10.48
N ASN A 382 6.89 3.82 -11.04
CA ASN A 382 5.63 3.19 -10.66
C ASN A 382 5.89 2.11 -9.61
N THR A 383 4.94 1.95 -8.69
CA THR A 383 4.99 0.94 -7.63
C THR A 383 3.78 0.03 -7.70
N LEU A 384 4.02 -1.25 -7.45
CA LEU A 384 2.99 -2.29 -7.43
C LEU A 384 3.22 -3.20 -6.23
N ASN A 385 2.15 -3.81 -5.73
CA ASN A 385 2.22 -4.81 -4.70
C ASN A 385 1.17 -5.91 -4.90
N ASN A 386 1.41 -7.06 -4.32
CA ASN A 386 0.43 -8.12 -4.18
C ASN A 386 0.78 -9.03 -3.02
N THR A 387 -0.25 -9.55 -2.37
CA THR A 387 -0.11 -10.63 -1.40
C THR A 387 0.26 -11.92 -2.12
N VAL A 388 1.39 -12.52 -1.78
CA VAL A 388 1.72 -13.89 -2.19
C VAL A 388 0.80 -14.86 -1.46
N VAL A 389 0.81 -14.80 -0.13
CA VAL A 389 -0.08 -15.54 0.75
C VAL A 389 -0.18 -14.86 2.12
N ALA A 390 -1.39 -14.84 2.69
CA ALA A 390 -1.64 -14.53 4.09
C ALA A 390 -2.18 -15.80 4.76
N PRO A 391 -1.37 -16.55 5.51
CA PRO A 391 -1.73 -17.85 6.03
C PRO A 391 -3.06 -17.97 6.74
N PRO A 392 -3.53 -16.99 7.53
CA PRO A 392 -4.82 -17.12 8.19
C PRO A 392 -5.98 -17.37 7.23
N ARG A 393 -6.14 -16.55 6.20
CA ARG A 393 -7.17 -16.78 5.17
C ARG A 393 -6.82 -17.98 4.30
N MET A 394 -5.54 -18.19 4.01
CA MET A 394 -5.06 -19.36 3.30
C MET A 394 -5.39 -20.64 4.06
N LEU A 395 -5.20 -20.69 5.39
CA LEU A 395 -5.55 -21.86 6.20
C LEU A 395 -7.04 -22.20 6.14
N ILE A 396 -7.91 -21.19 6.08
CA ILE A 396 -9.35 -21.42 5.89
C ILE A 396 -9.58 -22.15 4.58
N ALA A 397 -9.10 -21.59 3.45
CA ALA A 397 -9.24 -22.21 2.14
C ALA A 397 -8.58 -23.59 2.09
N PHE A 398 -7.38 -23.72 2.65
CA PHE A 398 -6.61 -24.95 2.66
C PHE A 398 -7.35 -26.07 3.40
N LEU A 399 -7.78 -25.81 4.63
CA LEU A 399 -8.46 -26.79 5.48
C LEU A 399 -9.79 -27.24 4.85
N GLU A 400 -10.58 -26.30 4.35
CA GLU A 400 -11.87 -26.62 3.72
C GLU A 400 -11.73 -27.42 2.42
N ASN A 401 -10.68 -27.15 1.59
CA ASN A 401 -10.47 -27.85 0.33
C ASN A 401 -9.71 -29.18 0.47
N ASN A 402 -8.97 -29.39 1.57
CA ASN A 402 -8.17 -30.60 1.78
C ASN A 402 -8.70 -31.50 2.91
N LEU A 403 -9.83 -31.15 3.57
CA LEU A 403 -10.48 -32.00 4.56
C LEU A 403 -11.01 -33.26 3.88
N GLN A 404 -10.81 -34.42 4.52
CA GLN A 404 -11.28 -35.73 4.04
C GLN A 404 -12.48 -36.22 4.88
N ALA A 405 -13.22 -37.18 4.37
CA ALA A 405 -14.42 -37.73 5.02
C ALA A 405 -14.12 -38.35 6.40
N ASP A 406 -12.91 -38.85 6.65
CA ASP A 406 -12.48 -39.37 7.95
C ASP A 406 -12.04 -38.28 8.93
N GLY A 407 -12.11 -37.01 8.53
CA GLY A 407 -11.73 -35.85 9.33
C GLY A 407 -10.25 -35.52 9.29
N SER A 408 -9.44 -36.25 8.51
CA SER A 408 -8.04 -35.93 8.25
C SER A 408 -7.89 -34.81 7.22
N VAL A 409 -6.70 -34.19 7.16
CA VAL A 409 -6.41 -33.13 6.18
C VAL A 409 -5.24 -33.59 5.30
N ARG A 410 -5.49 -33.64 3.98
CA ARG A 410 -4.48 -33.98 2.98
C ARG A 410 -3.47 -32.84 2.83
N ILE A 411 -2.18 -33.20 2.71
CA ILE A 411 -1.11 -32.25 2.41
C ILE A 411 -0.73 -32.41 0.92
N PRO A 412 -0.94 -31.37 0.10
CA PRO A 412 -0.50 -31.35 -1.29
C PRO A 412 0.99 -31.60 -1.43
N GLU A 413 1.41 -32.22 -2.51
CA GLU A 413 2.78 -32.65 -2.73
C GLU A 413 3.81 -31.54 -2.54
N VAL A 414 3.49 -30.32 -3.03
CA VAL A 414 4.38 -29.15 -2.94
C VAL A 414 4.68 -28.69 -1.51
N LEU A 415 3.83 -29.01 -0.54
CA LEU A 415 4.01 -28.65 0.86
C LEU A 415 4.67 -29.78 1.69
N ARG A 416 4.68 -31.01 1.23
CA ARG A 416 5.24 -32.16 1.98
C ARG A 416 6.69 -31.97 2.41
N PRO A 417 7.60 -31.39 1.59
CA PRO A 417 8.98 -31.12 2.02
C PRO A 417 9.03 -30.17 3.23
N TYR A 418 8.14 -29.19 3.31
CA TYR A 418 8.04 -28.21 4.39
C TYR A 418 7.32 -28.76 5.63
N MET A 419 6.59 -29.86 5.46
CA MET A 419 5.91 -30.60 6.53
C MET A 419 6.71 -31.83 7.01
N GLY A 420 7.98 -31.96 6.60
CA GLY A 420 8.84 -33.11 6.95
C GLY A 420 8.36 -34.42 6.35
N GLY A 421 7.76 -34.38 5.15
CA GLY A 421 7.27 -35.55 4.43
C GLY A 421 5.88 -36.03 4.86
N ILE A 422 5.18 -35.30 5.76
CA ILE A 422 3.81 -35.65 6.15
C ILE A 422 2.87 -35.46 4.95
N GLU A 423 2.10 -36.50 4.64
CA GLU A 423 1.12 -36.51 3.55
C GLU A 423 -0.30 -36.21 4.03
N VAL A 424 -0.59 -36.50 5.29
CA VAL A 424 -1.91 -36.35 5.89
C VAL A 424 -1.75 -35.96 7.37
N ILE A 425 -2.41 -34.89 7.78
CA ILE A 425 -2.56 -34.54 9.19
C ILE A 425 -3.76 -35.34 9.75
N LYS A 426 -3.51 -36.12 10.79
CA LYS A 426 -4.54 -36.90 11.48
C LYS A 426 -4.94 -36.23 12.79
N LYS A 427 -6.21 -36.40 13.18
CA LYS A 427 -6.67 -35.97 14.49
C LYS A 427 -5.82 -36.66 15.57
N PRO A 428 -5.37 -35.93 16.60
CA PRO A 428 -4.73 -36.54 17.78
C PRO A 428 -5.65 -37.59 18.42
N GLU A 429 -5.06 -38.70 18.90
CA GLU A 429 -5.80 -39.76 19.61
C GLU A 429 -6.33 -39.27 20.94
#